data_b5efbb4ab5fe77758cb211edcff494d2
#
_entry.id   b5efbb4ab5fe77758cb211edcff494d2
#
_cell.length_a   1.000
_cell.length_b   1.000
_cell.length_c   1.000
_cell.angle_alpha   90.00
_cell.angle_beta   90.00
_cell.angle_gamma   90.00
#
_symmetry.space_group_name_H-M   'P 1'
#
loop_
_entity.id
_entity.type
_entity.pdbx_description
1 polymer ?
#
loop_
_entity_poly.entity_id
_entity_poly.type
_entity_poly.pdbx_seq_one_letter_code
_entity_poly.pdbx_strand_id
1 'polypeptide(L)'
;MKLFKQSIACVVACFIFNSVVYAETVTITGTAYGSRTSTEETELSDGNFKYINFDHSIWVQEGMPDGYPSMVSGDCTNVGIRGPDFANLGNSWTCTVTDIDGDGFINVGSDVMPDWSGCNYKTVTGWGKYAGIAQSGNCAFGGNITATDWVLKWTGDFTTP
;
A
#
# COMPACT_ATOMS: atom_id res chain seq x y z
N MET A 1 -43.30 -27.86 59.68
CA MET A 1 -43.37 -27.96 58.19
C MET A 1 -42.38 -26.90 57.60
N LYS A 2 -41.17 -27.33 57.21
CA LYS A 2 -40.15 -26.41 56.65
C LYS A 2 -40.17 -26.54 55.13
N LEU A 3 -40.56 -25.46 54.46
CA LEU A 3 -40.53 -25.37 53.03
C LEU A 3 -39.08 -25.10 52.59
N PHE A 4 -38.50 -26.08 51.88
CA PHE A 4 -37.22 -25.99 51.19
C PHE A 4 -37.43 -25.16 49.90
N LYS A 5 -36.91 -23.96 49.86
CA LYS A 5 -36.80 -23.20 48.63
C LYS A 5 -35.50 -23.62 47.90
N GLN A 6 -35.63 -24.41 46.87
CA GLN A 6 -34.53 -24.69 45.94
C GLN A 6 -34.39 -23.53 45.01
N SER A 7 -33.30 -22.78 45.18
CA SER A 7 -32.87 -21.76 44.21
C SER A 7 -32.10 -22.47 43.09
N ILE A 8 -32.71 -22.54 41.93
CA ILE A 8 -32.02 -22.97 40.69
C ILE A 8 -31.18 -21.81 40.23
N ALA A 9 -29.86 -21.89 40.45
CA ALA A 9 -28.91 -20.98 39.85
C ALA A 9 -28.71 -21.37 38.39
N CYS A 10 -29.28 -20.57 37.48
CA CYS A 10 -29.03 -20.67 36.05
C CYS A 10 -27.63 -20.16 35.78
N VAL A 11 -26.67 -21.08 35.66
CA VAL A 11 -25.34 -20.73 35.15
C VAL A 11 -25.45 -20.55 33.64
N VAL A 12 -25.63 -19.32 33.22
CA VAL A 12 -25.48 -18.96 31.79
C VAL A 12 -23.98 -18.98 31.49
N ALA A 13 -23.50 -20.08 30.94
CA ALA A 13 -22.17 -20.16 30.35
C ALA A 13 -22.17 -19.31 29.09
N CYS A 14 -21.73 -18.08 29.21
CA CYS A 14 -21.35 -17.27 28.05
C CYS A 14 -20.15 -17.93 27.37
N PHE A 15 -20.39 -18.78 26.40
CA PHE A 15 -19.38 -19.18 25.43
C PHE A 15 -19.03 -17.93 24.61
N ILE A 16 -18.03 -17.20 25.07
CA ILE A 16 -17.35 -16.20 24.23
C ILE A 16 -16.63 -17.04 23.18
N PHE A 17 -17.24 -17.19 22.01
CA PHE A 17 -16.51 -17.63 20.81
C PHE A 17 -15.52 -16.54 20.49
N ASN A 18 -14.31 -16.65 21.04
CA ASN A 18 -13.16 -15.96 20.48
C ASN A 18 -12.94 -16.62 19.12
N SER A 19 -13.51 -16.04 18.07
CA SER A 19 -13.09 -16.33 16.72
C SER A 19 -11.62 -15.87 16.65
N VAL A 20 -10.72 -16.85 16.71
CA VAL A 20 -9.31 -16.60 16.40
C VAL A 20 -9.31 -16.24 14.93
N VAL A 21 -9.22 -14.95 14.65
CA VAL A 21 -8.98 -14.47 13.29
C VAL A 21 -7.55 -14.86 13.00
N TYR A 22 -7.35 -15.86 12.14
CA TYR A 22 -6.03 -16.18 11.64
C TYR A 22 -5.66 -15.14 10.61
N ALA A 23 -4.47 -14.54 10.78
CA ALA A 23 -3.89 -13.72 9.74
C ALA A 23 -3.75 -14.57 8.47
N GLU A 24 -4.40 -14.14 7.41
CA GLU A 24 -4.31 -14.78 6.10
C GLU A 24 -3.29 -14.02 5.25
N THR A 25 -2.38 -14.75 4.64
CA THR A 25 -1.45 -14.19 3.68
C THR A 25 -1.77 -14.71 2.29
N VAL A 26 -2.03 -13.81 1.37
CA VAL A 26 -2.29 -14.10 -0.04
C VAL A 26 -1.30 -13.36 -0.91
N THR A 27 -0.94 -13.95 -2.04
CA THR A 27 -0.17 -13.24 -3.07
C THR A 27 -1.14 -12.46 -3.93
N ILE A 28 -0.87 -11.16 -4.05
CA ILE A 28 -1.65 -10.22 -4.85
C ILE A 28 -0.81 -9.66 -5.98
N THR A 29 -1.46 -9.28 -7.06
CA THR A 29 -0.85 -8.59 -8.19
C THR A 29 -1.63 -7.34 -8.52
N GLY A 30 -1.05 -6.42 -9.25
CA GLY A 30 -1.81 -5.25 -9.68
C GLY A 30 -1.09 -4.39 -10.69
N THR A 31 -1.85 -3.41 -11.15
CA THR A 31 -1.37 -2.37 -12.04
C THR A 31 -1.79 -1.01 -11.50
N ALA A 32 -0.85 -0.10 -11.38
CA ALA A 32 -1.10 1.30 -11.08
C ALA A 32 -1.02 2.12 -12.36
N TYR A 33 -2.01 2.94 -12.58
CA TYR A 33 -2.07 3.96 -13.63
C TYR A 33 -1.99 5.31 -12.95
N GLY A 34 -0.91 6.03 -13.17
CA GLY A 34 -0.67 7.30 -12.49
C GLY A 34 -0.49 8.45 -13.46
N SER A 35 -0.79 9.64 -12.95
CA SER A 35 -0.58 10.90 -13.64
C SER A 35 0.18 11.86 -12.73
N ARG A 36 1.25 12.43 -13.25
CA ARG A 36 2.03 13.44 -12.56
C ARG A 36 1.29 14.76 -12.52
N THR A 37 1.04 15.26 -11.33
CA THR A 37 0.30 16.51 -11.12
C THR A 37 1.23 17.71 -11.02
N SER A 38 2.44 17.53 -10.49
CA SER A 38 3.49 18.56 -10.44
C SER A 38 4.87 17.97 -10.23
N THR A 39 5.88 18.76 -10.54
CA THR A 39 7.30 18.46 -10.30
C THR A 39 7.98 19.70 -9.74
N GLU A 40 8.76 19.50 -8.69
CA GLU A 40 9.69 20.49 -8.17
C GLU A 40 11.11 19.99 -8.43
N GLU A 41 11.98 20.86 -8.96
CA GLU A 41 13.38 20.53 -9.26
C GLU A 41 14.31 21.53 -8.63
N THR A 42 15.43 21.02 -8.15
CA THR A 42 16.52 21.83 -7.58
C THR A 42 17.84 21.31 -8.12
N GLU A 43 18.60 22.17 -8.78
CA GLU A 43 19.96 21.87 -9.20
C GLU A 43 20.89 21.81 -7.98
N LEU A 44 21.72 20.79 -7.94
CA LEU A 44 22.72 20.56 -6.89
C LEU A 44 24.10 21.08 -7.37
N SER A 45 25.01 21.32 -6.43
CA SER A 45 26.32 21.88 -6.70
C SER A 45 27.24 21.04 -7.59
N ASP A 46 26.93 19.78 -7.79
CA ASP A 46 27.63 18.80 -8.62
C ASP A 46 27.01 18.63 -10.02
N GLY A 47 26.03 19.47 -10.38
CA GLY A 47 25.31 19.41 -11.65
C GLY A 47 24.22 18.34 -11.72
N ASN A 48 23.97 17.61 -10.63
CA ASN A 48 22.81 16.75 -10.50
C ASN A 48 21.57 17.56 -10.17
N PHE A 49 20.40 16.93 -10.30
CA PHE A 49 19.11 17.53 -9.98
C PHE A 49 18.39 16.65 -8.95
N LYS A 50 18.00 17.26 -7.82
CA LYS A 50 16.98 16.71 -6.95
C LYS A 50 15.62 17.02 -7.55
N TYR A 51 14.74 16.02 -7.62
CA TYR A 51 13.34 16.24 -8.00
C TYR A 51 12.38 15.71 -6.94
N ILE A 52 11.22 16.35 -6.88
CA ILE A 52 10.06 15.88 -6.11
C ILE A 52 8.90 15.88 -7.08
N ASN A 53 8.33 14.70 -7.33
CA ASN A 53 7.13 14.53 -8.14
C ASN A 53 5.94 14.26 -7.24
N PHE A 54 4.82 14.88 -7.55
CA PHE A 54 3.52 14.59 -6.96
C PHE A 54 2.68 13.89 -8.02
N ASP A 55 2.21 12.70 -7.72
CA ASP A 55 1.46 11.88 -8.64
C ASP A 55 0.13 11.45 -8.00
N HIS A 56 -0.93 11.42 -8.81
CA HIS A 56 -2.18 10.74 -8.46
C HIS A 56 -2.29 9.45 -9.26
N SER A 57 -2.79 8.38 -8.65
CA SER A 57 -2.85 7.08 -9.31
C SER A 57 -4.09 6.28 -8.94
N ILE A 58 -4.52 5.42 -9.85
CA ILE A 58 -5.54 4.38 -9.63
C ILE A 58 -4.82 3.03 -9.64
N TRP A 59 -5.05 2.24 -8.63
CA TRP A 59 -4.47 0.91 -8.48
C TRP A 59 -5.55 -0.13 -8.67
N VAL A 60 -5.37 -1.00 -9.65
CA VAL A 60 -6.23 -2.16 -9.90
C VAL A 60 -5.51 -3.39 -9.35
N GLN A 61 -6.15 -4.10 -8.44
CA GLN A 61 -5.58 -5.19 -7.64
C GLN A 61 -6.32 -6.49 -7.95
N GLU A 62 -5.58 -7.59 -8.02
CA GLU A 62 -6.09 -8.94 -8.23
C GLU A 62 -5.61 -9.84 -7.08
N GLY A 63 -6.44 -10.81 -6.70
CA GLY A 63 -6.14 -11.74 -5.60
C GLY A 63 -6.38 -11.16 -4.21
N MET A 64 -7.06 -10.02 -4.09
CA MET A 64 -7.40 -9.44 -2.78
C MET A 64 -8.34 -10.35 -2.00
N PRO A 65 -8.16 -10.47 -0.67
CA PRO A 65 -9.08 -11.21 0.19
C PRO A 65 -10.48 -10.58 0.20
N ASP A 66 -11.48 -11.36 0.61
CA ASP A 66 -12.84 -10.88 0.79
C ASP A 66 -12.87 -9.67 1.74
N GLY A 67 -13.66 -8.66 1.39
CA GLY A 67 -13.78 -7.42 2.15
C GLY A 67 -12.80 -6.31 1.74
N TYR A 68 -11.81 -6.61 0.91
CA TYR A 68 -10.89 -5.61 0.36
C TYR A 68 -11.21 -5.33 -1.10
N PRO A 69 -11.30 -4.06 -1.52
CA PRO A 69 -11.67 -3.73 -2.89
C PRO A 69 -10.54 -4.06 -3.88
N SER A 70 -10.93 -4.37 -5.12
CA SER A 70 -10.00 -4.56 -6.23
C SER A 70 -9.49 -3.25 -6.83
N MET A 71 -9.98 -2.11 -6.37
CA MET A 71 -9.56 -0.80 -6.88
C MET A 71 -9.44 0.19 -5.74
N VAL A 72 -8.33 0.91 -5.71
CA VAL A 72 -8.03 1.98 -4.74
C VAL A 72 -7.37 3.15 -5.47
N SER A 73 -7.37 4.32 -4.85
CA SER A 73 -6.63 5.49 -5.34
C SER A 73 -5.44 5.82 -4.45
N GLY A 74 -4.40 6.40 -5.02
CA GLY A 74 -3.20 6.78 -4.29
C GLY A 74 -2.68 8.14 -4.69
N ASP A 75 -2.35 8.96 -3.69
CA ASP A 75 -1.58 10.18 -3.84
C ASP A 75 -0.16 9.91 -3.41
N CYS A 76 0.78 10.06 -4.34
CA CYS A 76 2.16 9.68 -4.17
C CYS A 76 3.10 10.89 -4.24
N THR A 77 4.10 10.89 -3.39
CA THR A 77 5.26 11.79 -3.48
C THR A 77 6.49 10.96 -3.78
N ASN A 78 7.15 11.26 -4.89
CA ASN A 78 8.39 10.63 -5.31
C ASN A 78 9.54 11.62 -5.12
N VAL A 79 10.62 11.19 -4.47
CA VAL A 79 11.83 11.99 -4.27
C VAL A 79 13.00 11.25 -4.88
N GLY A 80 13.72 11.90 -5.79
CA GLY A 80 14.85 11.27 -6.46
C GLY A 80 15.94 12.25 -6.84
N ILE A 81 17.02 11.68 -7.35
CA ILE A 81 18.16 12.41 -7.90
C ILE A 81 18.38 11.91 -9.32
N ARG A 82 18.59 12.82 -10.26
CA ARG A 82 18.99 12.52 -11.63
C ARG A 82 20.29 13.22 -11.99
N GLY A 83 21.06 12.59 -12.81
CA GLY A 83 22.28 13.17 -13.39
C GLY A 83 21.98 14.24 -14.45
N PRO A 84 23.01 14.97 -14.91
CA PRO A 84 22.87 15.99 -15.94
C PRO A 84 22.44 15.42 -17.31
N ASP A 85 22.64 14.13 -17.53
CA ASP A 85 22.19 13.35 -18.69
C ASP A 85 20.79 12.74 -18.49
N PHE A 86 20.06 13.14 -17.44
CA PHE A 86 18.77 12.61 -17.01
C PHE A 86 18.80 11.17 -16.53
N ALA A 87 19.98 10.56 -16.35
CA ALA A 87 20.09 9.26 -15.70
C ALA A 87 19.53 9.34 -14.27
N ASN A 88 18.64 8.41 -13.92
CA ASN A 88 18.10 8.34 -12.58
C ASN A 88 19.16 7.74 -11.63
N LEU A 89 19.52 8.44 -10.58
CA LEU A 89 20.59 8.09 -9.63
C LEU A 89 20.02 7.56 -8.29
N GLY A 90 18.71 7.61 -8.09
CA GLY A 90 18.02 7.13 -6.91
C GLY A 90 16.62 7.73 -6.82
N ASN A 91 15.64 6.89 -6.47
CA ASN A 91 14.27 7.32 -6.26
C ASN A 91 13.64 6.53 -5.11
N SER A 92 12.89 7.23 -4.29
CA SER A 92 12.02 6.66 -3.26
C SER A 92 10.67 7.37 -3.29
N TRP A 93 9.64 6.67 -2.86
CA TRP A 93 8.28 7.19 -2.91
C TRP A 93 7.48 6.81 -1.68
N THR A 94 6.49 7.62 -1.40
CA THR A 94 5.47 7.40 -0.37
C THR A 94 4.12 7.65 -0.99
N CYS A 95 3.20 6.70 -0.85
CA CYS A 95 1.84 6.83 -1.32
C CYS A 95 0.86 6.70 -0.15
N THR A 96 -0.09 7.63 -0.06
CA THR A 96 -1.30 7.48 0.74
C THR A 96 -2.36 6.89 -0.16
N VAL A 97 -2.80 5.68 0.16
CA VAL A 97 -3.74 4.90 -0.65
C VAL A 97 -5.06 4.80 0.09
N THR A 98 -6.15 5.11 -0.60
CA THR A 98 -7.50 5.09 -0.02
C THR A 98 -8.47 4.37 -0.94
N ASP A 99 -9.46 3.73 -0.35
CA ASP A 99 -10.60 3.17 -1.06
C ASP A 99 -11.81 4.12 -1.03
N ILE A 100 -12.92 3.66 -1.61
CA ILE A 100 -14.15 4.45 -1.71
C ILE A 100 -14.80 4.76 -0.36
N ASP A 101 -14.53 3.97 0.67
CA ASP A 101 -15.04 4.17 2.02
C ASP A 101 -14.19 5.14 2.84
N GLY A 102 -13.02 5.54 2.31
CA GLY A 102 -12.05 6.39 2.99
C GLY A 102 -11.09 5.62 3.91
N ASP A 103 -11.20 4.30 3.96
CA ASP A 103 -10.22 3.42 4.59
C ASP A 103 -8.96 3.35 3.72
N GLY A 104 -7.80 3.12 4.34
CA GLY A 104 -6.59 3.11 3.53
C GLY A 104 -5.31 2.75 4.27
N PHE A 105 -4.20 2.94 3.57
CA PHE A 105 -2.87 2.61 4.07
C PHE A 105 -1.80 3.51 3.44
N ILE A 106 -0.62 3.51 4.07
CA ILE A 106 0.56 4.19 3.53
C ILE A 106 1.55 3.14 3.04
N ASN A 107 1.89 3.22 1.76
CA ASN A 107 2.97 2.47 1.15
C ASN A 107 4.20 3.34 0.95
N VAL A 108 5.36 2.73 1.16
CA VAL A 108 6.67 3.31 0.82
C VAL A 108 7.43 2.36 -0.07
N GLY A 109 8.23 2.88 -0.96
CA GLY A 109 9.07 2.08 -1.83
C GLY A 109 10.28 2.82 -2.34
N SER A 110 11.15 2.07 -3.01
CA SER A 110 12.34 2.60 -3.66
C SER A 110 12.70 1.75 -4.87
N ASP A 111 13.34 2.38 -5.84
CA ASP A 111 13.85 1.67 -6.99
C ASP A 111 15.02 0.75 -6.61
N VAL A 112 15.13 -0.38 -7.31
CA VAL A 112 16.26 -1.30 -7.19
C VAL A 112 17.40 -0.79 -8.06
N MET A 113 18.50 -0.43 -7.41
CA MET A 113 19.73 0.03 -8.06
C MET A 113 20.65 -1.15 -8.43
N PRO A 114 21.52 -1.03 -9.42
CA PRO A 114 21.81 0.12 -10.29
C PRO A 114 21.06 0.14 -11.62
N ASP A 115 20.35 -0.91 -11.96
CA ASP A 115 19.82 -1.15 -13.31
C ASP A 115 18.36 -0.73 -13.49
N TRP A 116 17.71 -0.21 -12.45
CA TRP A 116 16.29 0.20 -12.48
C TRP A 116 15.34 -0.93 -12.92
N SER A 117 15.74 -2.17 -12.73
CA SER A 117 14.98 -3.34 -13.14
C SER A 117 13.63 -3.47 -12.44
N GLY A 118 13.41 -2.69 -11.39
CA GLY A 118 12.18 -2.69 -10.61
C GLY A 118 12.22 -1.81 -9.39
N CYS A 119 11.28 -2.04 -8.50
CA CYS A 119 11.19 -1.38 -7.22
C CYS A 119 10.74 -2.38 -6.13
N ASN A 120 11.06 -2.06 -4.88
CA ASN A 120 10.54 -2.74 -3.72
C ASN A 120 9.57 -1.82 -2.99
N TYR A 121 8.52 -2.39 -2.40
CA TYR A 121 7.57 -1.64 -1.61
C TYR A 121 7.11 -2.39 -0.36
N LYS A 122 6.60 -1.64 0.60
CA LYS A 122 5.92 -2.16 1.79
C LYS A 122 4.89 -1.19 2.33
N THR A 123 3.88 -1.74 3.00
CA THR A 123 2.96 -0.95 3.83
C THR A 123 3.62 -0.59 5.16
N VAL A 124 3.47 0.66 5.59
CA VAL A 124 3.99 1.18 6.85
C VAL A 124 2.91 1.20 7.93
N THR A 125 1.70 1.60 7.55
CA THR A 125 0.53 1.68 8.44
C THR A 125 -0.75 1.67 7.62
N GLY A 126 -1.87 1.32 8.26
CA GLY A 126 -3.19 1.39 7.67
C GLY A 126 -4.23 1.85 8.69
N TRP A 127 -5.41 2.23 8.21
CA TRP A 127 -6.56 2.62 9.02
C TRP A 127 -7.85 2.04 8.43
N GLY A 128 -8.93 2.05 9.24
CA GLY A 128 -10.18 1.38 8.88
C GLY A 128 -9.97 -0.11 8.70
N LYS A 129 -10.49 -0.69 7.62
CA LYS A 129 -10.32 -2.13 7.31
C LYS A 129 -8.86 -2.55 7.06
N TYR A 130 -7.98 -1.58 6.78
CA TYR A 130 -6.55 -1.82 6.57
C TYR A 130 -5.70 -1.67 7.85
N ALA A 131 -6.33 -1.43 9.00
CA ALA A 131 -5.59 -1.36 10.27
C ALA A 131 -4.94 -2.71 10.57
N GLY A 132 -3.61 -2.71 10.74
CA GLY A 132 -2.84 -3.93 11.06
C GLY A 132 -2.46 -4.82 9.89
N ILE A 133 -2.80 -4.45 8.64
CA ILE A 133 -2.31 -5.19 7.46
C ILE A 133 -0.80 -5.13 7.35
N ALA A 134 -0.21 -6.16 6.75
CA ALA A 134 1.15 -6.12 6.25
C ALA A 134 1.13 -6.43 4.74
N GLN A 135 1.80 -5.59 3.97
CA GLN A 135 1.96 -5.81 2.53
C GLN A 135 3.39 -5.48 2.14
N SER A 136 3.99 -6.32 1.31
CA SER A 136 5.31 -6.06 0.73
C SER A 136 5.47 -6.79 -0.58
N GLY A 137 6.32 -6.28 -1.45
CA GLY A 137 6.53 -6.92 -2.75
C GLY A 137 7.49 -6.14 -3.64
N ASN A 138 7.40 -6.49 -4.91
CA ASN A 138 8.20 -5.91 -5.97
C ASN A 138 7.31 -5.23 -6.99
N CYS A 139 7.86 -4.24 -7.66
CA CYS A 139 7.20 -3.57 -8.75
C CYS A 139 8.15 -3.38 -9.94
N ALA A 140 7.57 -3.21 -11.11
CA ALA A 140 8.28 -2.92 -12.33
C ALA A 140 7.59 -1.76 -13.06
N PHE A 141 8.37 -0.80 -13.49
CA PHE A 141 7.86 0.30 -14.30
C PHE A 141 7.45 -0.23 -15.68
N GLY A 142 6.19 -0.05 -16.03
CA GLY A 142 5.64 -0.52 -17.31
C GLY A 142 5.83 0.47 -18.46
N GLY A 143 6.23 1.70 -18.15
CA GLY A 143 6.50 2.76 -19.13
C GLY A 143 5.64 4.01 -18.93
N ASN A 144 5.98 5.04 -19.70
CA ASN A 144 5.17 6.24 -19.82
C ASN A 144 4.13 6.05 -20.93
N ILE A 145 2.89 6.44 -20.64
CA ILE A 145 1.80 6.51 -21.64
C ILE A 145 1.87 7.85 -22.35
N THR A 146 2.10 8.92 -21.59
CA THR A 146 2.33 10.29 -22.05
C THR A 146 3.55 10.89 -21.34
N ALA A 147 3.79 12.18 -21.47
CA ALA A 147 4.85 12.87 -20.71
C ALA A 147 4.61 12.88 -19.19
N THR A 148 3.35 12.77 -18.77
CA THR A 148 2.95 12.81 -17.36
C THR A 148 2.33 11.51 -16.86
N ASP A 149 1.74 10.71 -17.76
CA ASP A 149 1.02 9.50 -17.39
C ASP A 149 1.93 8.28 -17.52
N TRP A 150 1.85 7.41 -16.52
CA TRP A 150 2.70 6.23 -16.41
C TRP A 150 1.92 5.01 -15.97
N VAL A 151 2.50 3.85 -16.20
CA VAL A 151 2.00 2.58 -15.71
C VAL A 151 3.07 1.82 -14.94
N LEU A 152 2.68 1.19 -13.85
CA LEU A 152 3.53 0.36 -13.01
C LEU A 152 2.80 -0.94 -12.70
N LYS A 153 3.48 -2.07 -12.80
CA LYS A 153 2.97 -3.39 -12.39
C LYS A 153 3.65 -3.82 -11.10
N TRP A 154 2.92 -4.51 -10.27
CA TRP A 154 3.45 -4.97 -9.00
C TRP A 154 2.90 -6.34 -8.61
N THR A 155 3.65 -7.03 -7.76
CA THR A 155 3.24 -8.27 -7.11
C THR A 155 3.79 -8.29 -5.69
N GLY A 156 3.10 -8.96 -4.78
CA GLY A 156 3.53 -9.06 -3.40
C GLY A 156 2.59 -9.85 -2.54
N ASP A 157 2.95 -9.97 -1.28
CA ASP A 157 2.16 -10.62 -0.26
C ASP A 157 1.33 -9.59 0.51
N PHE A 158 0.07 -9.92 0.73
CA PHE A 158 -0.87 -9.16 1.53
C PHE A 158 -1.31 -10.03 2.69
N THR A 159 -1.09 -9.56 3.91
CA THR A 159 -1.47 -10.26 5.14
C THR A 159 -2.55 -9.45 5.86
N THR A 160 -3.69 -10.08 6.13
CA THR A 160 -4.76 -9.50 6.96
C THR A 160 -4.37 -9.48 8.44
N PRO A 161 -4.97 -8.63 9.25
CA PRO A 161 -4.77 -8.60 10.70
C PRO A 161 -5.12 -9.90 11.39
#